data_6a66b5fdd83de24c6853dd88b6fda8b6
#
_entry.id   6a66b5fdd83de24c6853dd88b6fda8b6
#
_cell.length_a   1.000
_cell.length_b   1.000
_cell.length_c   1.000
_cell.angle_alpha   90.00
_cell.angle_beta   90.00
_cell.angle_gamma   90.00
#
_symmetry.space_group_name_H-M   'P 1'
#
loop_
_entity.id
_entity.type
_entity.pdbx_description
1 polymer ?
#
loop_
_entity_poly.entity_id
_entity_poly.type
_entity_poly.pdbx_seq_one_letter_code
_entity_poly.pdbx_strand_id
1 'polypeptide(L)'
;GRRVVLIYPLESLRDDAANTLLKSLEEPDPETIFILISDRLDQVLPTIRSRCQLIALPKPTRDHALEWLKLSLADLKDLKISAEEIEATLDEQAGSPLSAKELILARHEGDDKDGLGLIASASRTMLEALSKGRAIPWLECAEKVQKAPYGALLTCLQRWLFDLQTAHQLGELRYYRRHAKQIQSLAGQLHLARAQRLWSTVVAARKHENHPLSTRVQMESMLLQYQQIFGD
;
A
#
# COMPACT_ATOMS: atom_id res chain seq x y z
N GLY A 1 -0.29 -12.62 38.92
CA GLY A 1 0.41 -13.12 37.72
C GLY A 1 0.69 -11.95 36.78
N ARG A 2 1.75 -12.03 36.00
CA ARG A 2 2.13 -10.99 35.02
C ARG A 2 1.02 -10.74 34.00
N ARG A 3 0.72 -9.47 33.73
CA ARG A 3 -0.27 -9.02 32.76
C ARG A 3 0.44 -8.38 31.58
N VAL A 4 0.02 -8.71 30.35
CA VAL A 4 0.53 -8.08 29.12
C VAL A 4 -0.63 -7.36 28.45
N VAL A 5 -0.44 -6.08 28.16
CA VAL A 5 -1.38 -5.24 27.43
C VAL A 5 -0.77 -4.92 26.06
N LEU A 6 -1.39 -5.43 25.00
CA LEU A 6 -0.98 -5.18 23.61
C LEU A 6 -1.95 -4.19 22.96
N ILE A 7 -1.41 -3.11 22.39
CA ILE A 7 -2.19 -2.11 21.65
C ILE A 7 -1.62 -1.97 20.24
N TYR A 8 -2.46 -2.21 19.22
CA TYR A 8 -2.13 -2.04 17.78
C TYR A 8 -3.40 -1.74 16.97
N PRO A 9 -3.36 -0.80 16.06
CA PRO A 9 -2.30 0.19 15.83
C PRO A 9 -2.42 1.37 16.83
N LEU A 10 -1.30 1.76 17.42
CA LEU A 10 -1.26 2.79 18.48
C LEU A 10 -1.72 4.17 17.98
N GLU A 11 -1.37 4.53 16.73
CA GLU A 11 -1.76 5.79 16.08
C GLU A 11 -3.25 5.94 15.83
N SER A 12 -4.04 4.87 15.96
CA SER A 12 -5.50 4.91 15.83
C SER A 12 -6.23 5.25 17.13
N LEU A 13 -5.49 5.41 18.22
CA LEU A 13 -6.09 5.84 19.48
C LEU A 13 -6.60 7.27 19.36
N ARG A 14 -7.85 7.47 19.79
CA ARG A 14 -8.40 8.82 19.96
C ARG A 14 -7.76 9.50 21.17
N ASP A 15 -7.78 10.83 21.18
CA ASP A 15 -7.12 11.65 22.21
C ASP A 15 -7.56 11.30 23.63
N ASP A 16 -8.84 10.99 23.84
CA ASP A 16 -9.39 10.59 25.13
C ASP A 16 -8.81 9.25 25.63
N ALA A 17 -8.72 8.27 24.72
CA ALA A 17 -8.12 6.96 25.02
C ALA A 17 -6.61 7.08 25.24
N ALA A 18 -5.92 7.88 24.44
CA ALA A 18 -4.49 8.15 24.57
C ALA A 18 -4.17 8.81 25.93
N ASN A 19 -4.97 9.78 26.36
CA ASN A 19 -4.82 10.42 27.67
C ASN A 19 -5.09 9.46 28.86
N THR A 20 -6.01 8.52 28.70
CA THR A 20 -6.25 7.47 29.69
C THR A 20 -5.06 6.51 29.78
N LEU A 21 -4.48 6.14 28.63
CA LEU A 21 -3.28 5.30 28.55
C LEU A 21 -2.08 5.96 29.25
N LEU A 22 -1.90 7.29 29.10
CA LEU A 22 -0.81 8.02 29.73
C LEU A 22 -0.76 7.82 31.25
N LYS A 23 -1.91 7.84 31.93
CA LYS A 23 -1.98 7.59 33.38
C LYS A 23 -1.44 6.21 33.76
N SER A 24 -1.78 5.20 32.96
CA SER A 24 -1.30 3.82 33.17
C SER A 24 0.17 3.64 32.84
N LEU A 25 0.74 4.47 31.93
CA LEU A 25 2.16 4.45 31.60
C LEU A 25 3.02 5.22 32.62
N GLU A 26 2.45 6.23 33.29
CA GLU A 26 3.13 7.00 34.34
C GLU A 26 3.27 6.18 35.63
N GLU A 27 2.23 5.47 36.01
CA GLU A 27 2.20 4.64 37.23
C GLU A 27 1.78 3.22 36.87
N PRO A 28 2.64 2.44 36.18
CA PRO A 28 2.29 1.08 35.79
C PRO A 28 2.24 0.15 37.00
N ASP A 29 1.26 -0.73 37.03
CA ASP A 29 1.26 -1.87 37.95
C ASP A 29 2.57 -2.67 37.72
N PRO A 30 3.34 -2.99 38.78
CA PRO A 30 4.63 -3.69 38.67
C PRO A 30 4.60 -4.99 37.88
N GLU A 31 3.43 -5.65 37.81
CA GLU A 31 3.24 -6.89 37.06
C GLU A 31 2.69 -6.68 35.65
N THR A 32 2.51 -5.44 35.20
CA THR A 32 1.96 -5.13 33.89
C THR A 32 3.04 -4.70 32.89
N ILE A 33 3.05 -5.35 31.72
CA ILE A 33 3.91 -4.99 30.59
C ILE A 33 3.02 -4.42 29.49
N PHE A 34 3.33 -3.21 29.00
CA PHE A 34 2.68 -2.62 27.85
C PHE A 34 3.54 -2.85 26.61
N ILE A 35 2.92 -3.42 25.56
CA ILE A 35 3.50 -3.56 24.21
C ILE A 35 2.67 -2.71 23.28
N LEU A 36 3.24 -1.56 22.88
CA LEU A 36 2.59 -0.58 22.01
C LEU A 36 3.22 -0.67 20.62
N ILE A 37 2.41 -0.97 19.61
CA ILE A 37 2.87 -1.16 18.23
C ILE A 37 2.29 -0.05 17.35
N SER A 38 3.14 0.58 16.54
CA SER A 38 2.77 1.62 15.59
C SER A 38 3.54 1.47 14.28
N ASP A 39 2.85 1.62 13.18
CA ASP A 39 3.43 1.72 11.84
C ASP A 39 3.79 3.18 11.49
N ARG A 40 3.25 4.14 12.26
CA ARG A 40 3.37 5.58 12.02
C ARG A 40 3.77 6.33 13.30
N LEU A 41 5.03 6.19 13.65
CA LEU A 41 5.58 6.79 14.86
C LEU A 41 5.44 8.33 14.89
N ASP A 42 5.37 8.98 13.71
CA ASP A 42 5.12 10.40 13.54
C ASP A 42 3.73 10.85 14.01
N GLN A 43 2.76 9.91 14.04
CA GLN A 43 1.38 10.16 14.49
C GLN A 43 1.16 9.80 15.97
N VAL A 44 2.11 9.14 16.61
CA VAL A 44 2.03 8.79 18.02
C VAL A 44 2.37 10.02 18.88
N LEU A 45 1.53 10.31 19.88
CA LEU A 45 1.72 11.43 20.78
C LEU A 45 3.13 11.43 21.40
N PRO A 46 3.86 12.56 21.37
CA PRO A 46 5.19 12.66 21.98
C PRO A 46 5.21 12.27 23.46
N THR A 47 4.10 12.54 24.18
CA THR A 47 3.93 12.19 25.58
C THR A 47 3.90 10.69 25.84
N ILE A 48 3.34 9.88 24.94
CA ILE A 48 3.40 8.40 25.00
C ILE A 48 4.83 7.94 24.68
N ARG A 49 5.41 8.48 23.61
CA ARG A 49 6.77 8.11 23.17
C ARG A 49 7.83 8.34 24.25
N SER A 50 7.72 9.44 25.02
CA SER A 50 8.68 9.77 26.07
C SER A 50 8.65 8.81 27.27
N ARG A 51 7.57 8.04 27.43
CA ARG A 51 7.37 7.07 28.53
C ARG A 51 7.61 5.63 28.13
N CYS A 52 7.96 5.39 26.86
CA CYS A 52 8.16 4.05 26.32
C CYS A 52 9.60 3.87 25.82
N GLN A 53 10.12 2.67 25.95
CA GLN A 53 11.34 2.29 25.25
C GLN A 53 11.02 2.01 23.79
N LEU A 54 11.62 2.77 22.87
CA LEU A 54 11.43 2.56 21.45
C LEU A 54 12.29 1.38 20.97
N ILE A 55 11.65 0.38 20.37
CA ILE A 55 12.27 -0.75 19.69
C ILE A 55 11.92 -0.67 18.22
N ALA A 56 12.91 -0.31 17.39
CA ALA A 56 12.72 -0.28 15.95
C ALA A 56 12.79 -1.69 15.36
N LEU A 57 11.76 -2.09 14.61
CA LEU A 57 11.77 -3.34 13.85
C LEU A 57 12.13 -3.00 12.38
N PRO A 58 13.35 -3.30 11.92
CA PRO A 58 13.73 -3.03 10.55
C PRO A 58 12.95 -3.94 9.59
N LYS A 59 12.68 -3.44 8.39
CA LYS A 59 12.14 -4.28 7.31
C LYS A 59 13.17 -5.37 6.97
N PRO A 60 12.73 -6.60 6.65
CA PRO A 60 13.64 -7.64 6.19
C PRO A 60 14.35 -7.20 4.91
N THR A 61 15.57 -7.70 4.68
CA THR A 61 16.23 -7.56 3.38
C THR A 61 15.39 -8.28 2.31
N ARG A 62 15.56 -7.90 1.02
CA ARG A 62 14.83 -8.53 -0.07
C ARG A 62 15.04 -10.05 -0.11
N ASP A 63 16.26 -10.50 0.12
CA ASP A 63 16.61 -11.92 0.07
C ASP A 63 15.94 -12.70 1.21
N HIS A 64 16.00 -12.21 2.44
CA HIS A 64 15.29 -12.83 3.58
C HIS A 64 13.77 -12.83 3.38
N ALA A 65 13.20 -11.74 2.83
CA ALA A 65 11.78 -11.68 2.54
C ALA A 65 11.36 -12.70 1.48
N LEU A 66 12.17 -12.88 0.43
CA LEU A 66 11.93 -13.87 -0.63
C LEU A 66 12.04 -15.30 -0.12
N GLU A 67 13.09 -15.59 0.66
CA GLU A 67 13.29 -16.91 1.26
C GLU A 67 12.10 -17.28 2.16
N TRP A 68 11.74 -16.38 3.06
CA TRP A 68 10.58 -16.59 3.95
C TRP A 68 9.28 -16.79 3.16
N LEU A 69 9.05 -15.98 2.12
CA LEU A 69 7.84 -16.05 1.30
C LEU A 69 7.78 -17.38 0.54
N LYS A 70 8.88 -17.82 -0.05
CA LYS A 70 8.99 -19.14 -0.74
C LYS A 70 8.69 -20.29 0.24
N LEU A 71 9.29 -20.27 1.42
CA LEU A 71 9.05 -21.28 2.46
C LEU A 71 7.58 -21.28 2.91
N SER A 72 7.01 -20.11 3.16
CA SER A 72 5.64 -19.98 3.66
C SER A 72 4.56 -20.36 2.63
N LEU A 73 4.91 -20.42 1.34
CA LEU A 73 4.04 -20.85 0.24
C LEU A 73 4.29 -22.31 -0.18
N ALA A 74 5.41 -22.92 0.25
CA ALA A 74 5.79 -24.28 -0.16
C ALA A 74 4.80 -25.36 0.30
N ASP A 75 4.10 -25.15 1.42
CA ASP A 75 3.10 -26.06 1.94
C ASP A 75 1.77 -26.05 1.15
N LEU A 76 1.59 -25.05 0.29
CA LEU A 76 0.39 -24.84 -0.53
C LEU A 76 0.56 -25.51 -1.90
N LYS A 77 0.71 -26.84 -1.90
CA LYS A 77 1.04 -27.66 -3.09
C LYS A 77 0.03 -27.57 -4.23
N ASP A 78 -1.21 -27.20 -3.94
CA ASP A 78 -2.28 -27.07 -4.93
C ASP A 78 -2.21 -25.76 -5.72
N LEU A 79 -1.44 -24.78 -5.27
CA LEU A 79 -1.27 -23.49 -5.92
C LEU A 79 -0.01 -23.50 -6.82
N LYS A 80 -0.21 -23.42 -8.13
CA LYS A 80 0.89 -23.29 -9.10
C LYS A 80 1.40 -21.85 -9.14
N ILE A 81 2.19 -21.44 -8.15
CA ILE A 81 2.76 -20.11 -8.06
C ILE A 81 4.17 -20.14 -8.65
N SER A 82 4.43 -19.30 -9.65
CA SER A 82 5.78 -19.20 -10.24
C SER A 82 6.72 -18.37 -9.36
N ALA A 83 8.03 -18.67 -9.43
CA ALA A 83 9.04 -17.87 -8.73
C ALA A 83 9.00 -16.38 -9.15
N GLU A 84 8.75 -16.12 -10.44
CA GLU A 84 8.58 -14.78 -10.98
C GLU A 84 7.37 -14.04 -10.37
N GLU A 85 6.27 -14.75 -10.11
CA GLU A 85 5.10 -14.19 -9.44
C GLU A 85 5.40 -13.80 -7.99
N ILE A 86 6.11 -14.67 -7.26
CA ILE A 86 6.52 -14.42 -5.88
C ILE A 86 7.39 -13.15 -5.81
N GLU A 87 8.40 -13.06 -6.66
CA GLU A 87 9.31 -11.91 -6.70
C GLU A 87 8.59 -10.60 -7.08
N ALA A 88 7.79 -10.65 -8.15
CA ALA A 88 7.05 -9.48 -8.61
C ALA A 88 6.03 -9.01 -7.58
N THR A 89 5.36 -9.93 -6.87
CA THR A 89 4.38 -9.56 -5.84
C THR A 89 5.08 -8.99 -4.60
N LEU A 90 6.26 -9.51 -4.23
CA LEU A 90 7.06 -8.93 -3.15
C LEU A 90 7.48 -7.49 -3.48
N ASP A 91 7.96 -7.24 -4.71
CA ASP A 91 8.31 -5.89 -5.16
C ASP A 91 7.07 -4.98 -5.20
N GLU A 92 5.93 -5.46 -5.71
CA GLU A 92 4.64 -4.75 -5.67
C GLU A 92 4.25 -4.37 -4.23
N GLN A 93 4.49 -5.24 -3.25
CA GLN A 93 4.19 -4.98 -1.84
C GLN A 93 5.33 -4.30 -1.07
N ALA A 94 6.21 -3.59 -1.77
CA ALA A 94 7.30 -2.79 -1.18
C ALA A 94 8.26 -3.60 -0.28
N GLY A 95 8.40 -4.89 -0.56
CA GLY A 95 9.24 -5.81 0.20
C GLY A 95 8.59 -6.35 1.49
N SER A 96 7.26 -6.19 1.67
CA SER A 96 6.52 -6.80 2.78
C SER A 96 6.16 -8.25 2.45
N PRO A 97 6.78 -9.26 3.07
CA PRO A 97 6.53 -10.65 2.74
C PRO A 97 5.13 -11.12 3.17
N LEU A 98 4.61 -10.62 4.29
CA LEU A 98 3.25 -10.94 4.75
C LEU A 98 2.21 -10.42 3.77
N SER A 99 2.27 -9.14 3.40
CA SER A 99 1.33 -8.56 2.44
C SER A 99 1.45 -9.19 1.05
N ALA A 100 2.67 -9.62 0.65
CA ALA A 100 2.87 -10.34 -0.59
C ALA A 100 2.21 -11.73 -0.55
N LYS A 101 2.35 -12.47 0.56
CA LYS A 101 1.68 -13.74 0.77
C LYS A 101 0.16 -13.61 0.68
N GLU A 102 -0.42 -12.67 1.42
CA GLU A 102 -1.86 -12.41 1.42
C GLU A 102 -2.38 -12.08 0.01
N LEU A 103 -1.64 -11.22 -0.73
CA LEU A 103 -2.04 -10.86 -2.08
C LEU A 103 -1.94 -12.04 -3.07
N ILE A 104 -0.92 -12.91 -2.93
CA ILE A 104 -0.78 -14.12 -3.74
C ILE A 104 -1.97 -15.06 -3.47
N LEU A 105 -2.27 -15.32 -2.21
CA LEU A 105 -3.41 -16.16 -1.83
C LEU A 105 -4.73 -15.61 -2.37
N ALA A 106 -4.98 -14.32 -2.19
CA ALA A 106 -6.18 -13.67 -2.70
C ALA A 106 -6.34 -13.75 -4.24
N ARG A 107 -5.22 -13.82 -4.97
CA ARG A 107 -5.25 -14.00 -6.44
C ARG A 107 -5.59 -15.43 -6.87
N HIS A 108 -5.30 -16.41 -6.03
CA HIS A 108 -5.46 -17.83 -6.34
C HIS A 108 -6.69 -18.48 -5.70
N GLU A 109 -7.18 -17.98 -4.57
CA GLU A 109 -8.33 -18.53 -3.84
C GLU A 109 -9.69 -18.16 -4.44
N GLY A 110 -9.71 -17.27 -5.46
CA GLY A 110 -10.95 -16.85 -6.13
C GLY A 110 -11.81 -15.88 -5.32
N ASP A 111 -13.00 -15.58 -5.83
CA ASP A 111 -13.94 -14.51 -5.47
C ASP A 111 -14.19 -14.25 -3.96
N ASP A 112 -13.25 -13.65 -3.27
CA ASP A 112 -13.54 -12.91 -2.04
C ASP A 112 -14.05 -11.50 -2.44
N LYS A 113 -15.37 -11.35 -2.47
CA LYS A 113 -16.02 -10.13 -2.95
C LYS A 113 -15.86 -8.92 -2.02
N ASP A 114 -15.47 -9.16 -0.78
CA ASP A 114 -15.47 -8.15 0.29
C ASP A 114 -14.09 -7.90 0.91
N GLY A 115 -13.02 -8.57 0.41
CA GLY A 115 -11.71 -8.51 1.04
C GLY A 115 -10.54 -8.28 0.07
N LEU A 116 -9.45 -9.01 0.32
CA LEU A 116 -8.20 -8.90 -0.45
C LEU A 116 -8.37 -9.32 -1.91
N GLY A 117 -9.27 -10.25 -2.22
CA GLY A 117 -9.61 -10.65 -3.59
C GLY A 117 -10.16 -9.49 -4.42
N LEU A 118 -11.04 -8.68 -3.83
CA LEU A 118 -11.55 -7.46 -4.45
C LEU A 118 -10.42 -6.44 -4.72
N ILE A 119 -9.52 -6.23 -3.76
CA ILE A 119 -8.35 -5.35 -3.92
C ILE A 119 -7.44 -5.88 -5.03
N ALA A 120 -7.17 -7.19 -5.06
CA ALA A 120 -6.33 -7.82 -6.08
C ALA A 120 -6.91 -7.66 -7.49
N SER A 121 -8.21 -7.88 -7.65
CA SER A 121 -8.93 -7.72 -8.91
C SER A 121 -8.94 -6.26 -9.37
N ALA A 122 -9.24 -5.32 -8.46
CA ALA A 122 -9.24 -3.90 -8.75
C ALA A 122 -7.84 -3.38 -9.12
N SER A 123 -6.79 -3.83 -8.42
CA SER A 123 -5.41 -3.49 -8.76
C SER A 123 -5.03 -3.97 -10.15
N ARG A 124 -5.43 -5.20 -10.54
CA ARG A 124 -5.20 -5.71 -11.89
C ARG A 124 -5.87 -4.83 -12.94
N THR A 125 -7.15 -4.51 -12.75
CA THR A 125 -7.92 -3.62 -13.64
C THR A 125 -7.26 -2.24 -13.76
N MET A 126 -6.81 -1.68 -12.64
CA MET A 126 -6.08 -0.42 -12.61
C MET A 126 -4.78 -0.48 -13.43
N LEU A 127 -3.95 -1.50 -13.22
CA LEU A 127 -2.66 -1.65 -13.91
C LEU A 127 -2.84 -1.82 -15.42
N GLU A 128 -3.84 -2.61 -15.84
CA GLU A 128 -4.21 -2.75 -17.26
C GLU A 128 -4.66 -1.42 -17.87
N ALA A 129 -5.42 -0.62 -17.15
CA ALA A 129 -5.86 0.68 -17.61
C ALA A 129 -4.71 1.70 -17.65
N LEU A 130 -3.91 1.78 -16.57
CA LEU A 130 -2.77 2.70 -16.45
C LEU A 130 -1.69 2.42 -17.51
N SER A 131 -1.50 1.16 -17.92
CA SER A 131 -0.55 0.77 -18.96
C SER A 131 -0.87 1.37 -20.34
N LYS A 132 -2.08 1.84 -20.55
CA LYS A 132 -2.51 2.50 -21.81
C LYS A 132 -2.14 4.00 -21.88
N GLY A 133 -1.60 4.56 -20.79
CA GLY A 133 -1.14 5.95 -20.74
C GLY A 133 -2.24 6.94 -21.15
N ARG A 134 -2.00 7.76 -22.19
CA ARG A 134 -2.97 8.75 -22.69
C ARG A 134 -4.29 8.13 -23.15
N ALA A 135 -4.29 6.87 -23.59
CA ALA A 135 -5.49 6.17 -24.06
C ALA A 135 -6.24 5.43 -22.92
N ILE A 136 -5.99 5.79 -21.67
CA ILE A 136 -6.65 5.17 -20.50
C ILE A 136 -8.16 5.28 -20.60
N PRO A 137 -8.93 4.18 -20.47
CA PRO A 137 -10.38 4.20 -20.40
C PRO A 137 -10.83 4.57 -18.96
N TRP A 138 -10.59 5.83 -18.58
CA TRP A 138 -10.71 6.29 -17.20
C TRP A 138 -12.11 6.14 -16.61
N LEU A 139 -13.19 6.35 -17.39
CA LEU A 139 -14.58 6.15 -16.94
C LEU A 139 -14.87 4.68 -16.64
N GLU A 140 -14.55 3.82 -17.61
CA GLU A 140 -14.78 2.37 -17.48
C GLU A 140 -13.95 1.77 -16.33
N CYS A 141 -12.70 2.22 -16.20
CA CYS A 141 -11.81 1.78 -15.11
C CYS A 141 -12.39 2.20 -13.75
N ALA A 142 -12.76 3.46 -13.56
CA ALA A 142 -13.34 3.96 -12.32
C ALA A 142 -14.63 3.22 -11.92
N GLU A 143 -15.50 2.91 -12.91
CA GLU A 143 -16.69 2.12 -12.69
C GLU A 143 -16.39 0.70 -12.21
N LYS A 144 -15.41 0.03 -12.83
CA LYS A 144 -15.03 -1.35 -12.46
C LYS A 144 -14.42 -1.45 -11.07
N VAL A 145 -13.65 -0.44 -10.64
CA VAL A 145 -12.92 -0.49 -9.38
C VAL A 145 -13.64 0.17 -8.20
N GLN A 146 -14.80 0.77 -8.41
CA GLN A 146 -15.52 1.59 -7.41
C GLN A 146 -15.85 0.89 -6.09
N LYS A 147 -15.93 -0.46 -6.10
CA LYS A 147 -16.22 -1.27 -4.90
C LYS A 147 -15.00 -1.48 -4.02
N ALA A 148 -13.79 -1.34 -4.57
CA ALA A 148 -12.56 -1.51 -3.80
C ALA A 148 -12.32 -0.31 -2.87
N PRO A 149 -11.65 -0.54 -1.73
CA PRO A 149 -11.28 0.55 -0.82
C PRO A 149 -10.45 1.63 -1.54
N TYR A 150 -10.86 2.89 -1.40
CA TYR A 150 -10.21 4.01 -2.08
C TYR A 150 -8.70 4.11 -1.77
N GLY A 151 -8.31 3.88 -0.50
CA GLY A 151 -6.90 3.86 -0.09
C GLY A 151 -6.05 2.82 -0.82
N ALA A 152 -6.62 1.64 -1.16
CA ALA A 152 -5.93 0.62 -1.95
C ALA A 152 -5.71 1.08 -3.39
N LEU A 153 -6.72 1.74 -4.01
CA LEU A 153 -6.61 2.29 -5.35
C LEU A 153 -5.60 3.44 -5.42
N LEU A 154 -5.57 4.30 -4.41
CA LEU A 154 -4.55 5.35 -4.29
C LEU A 154 -3.15 4.75 -4.16
N THR A 155 -3.00 3.65 -3.42
CA THR A 155 -1.72 2.94 -3.29
C THR A 155 -1.24 2.42 -4.64
N CYS A 156 -2.13 1.80 -5.41
CA CYS A 156 -1.83 1.31 -6.76
C CYS A 156 -1.37 2.45 -7.68
N LEU A 157 -2.15 3.55 -7.74
CA LEU A 157 -1.82 4.73 -8.55
C LEU A 157 -0.50 5.37 -8.10
N GLN A 158 -0.28 5.51 -6.81
CA GLN A 158 0.94 6.12 -6.25
C GLN A 158 2.19 5.31 -6.61
N ARG A 159 2.15 3.98 -6.48
CA ARG A 159 3.26 3.10 -6.85
C ARG A 159 3.55 3.17 -8.36
N TRP A 160 2.50 3.22 -9.18
CA TRP A 160 2.63 3.38 -10.63
C TRP A 160 3.26 4.70 -11.02
N LEU A 161 2.81 5.81 -10.45
CA LEU A 161 3.39 7.14 -10.67
C LEU A 161 4.85 7.20 -10.21
N PHE A 162 5.19 6.52 -9.10
CA PHE A 162 6.57 6.42 -8.65
C PHE A 162 7.45 5.74 -9.70
N ASP A 163 7.03 4.58 -10.19
CA ASP A 163 7.78 3.84 -11.20
C ASP A 163 7.87 4.62 -12.54
N LEU A 164 6.84 5.33 -12.95
CA LEU A 164 6.92 6.22 -14.14
C LEU A 164 7.96 7.32 -13.96
N GLN A 165 8.00 7.97 -12.80
CA GLN A 165 8.94 9.06 -12.55
C GLN A 165 10.38 8.55 -12.40
N THR A 166 10.58 7.42 -11.71
CA THR A 166 11.92 6.80 -11.57
C THR A 166 12.41 6.22 -12.89
N ALA A 167 11.53 5.63 -13.70
CA ALA A 167 11.87 5.18 -15.05
C ALA A 167 12.28 6.35 -15.95
N HIS A 168 11.57 7.48 -15.88
CA HIS A 168 11.89 8.69 -16.63
C HIS A 168 13.25 9.29 -16.25
N GLN A 169 13.60 9.29 -14.96
CA GLN A 169 14.80 9.95 -14.46
C GLN A 169 16.02 9.03 -14.37
N LEU A 170 15.83 7.78 -13.98
CA LEU A 170 16.89 6.83 -13.61
C LEU A 170 16.88 5.54 -14.44
N GLY A 171 15.82 5.29 -15.21
CA GLY A 171 15.63 4.02 -15.92
C GLY A 171 15.27 2.83 -15.02
N GLU A 172 15.00 3.08 -13.73
CA GLU A 172 14.78 2.03 -12.72
C GLU A 172 13.30 1.90 -12.36
N LEU A 173 12.93 0.69 -11.90
CA LEU A 173 11.59 0.35 -11.42
C LEU A 173 11.67 -0.30 -10.03
N ARG A 174 10.74 0.07 -9.16
CA ARG A 174 10.68 -0.45 -7.80
C ARG A 174 9.55 -1.45 -7.60
N TYR A 175 8.35 -1.14 -8.10
CA TYR A 175 7.13 -1.86 -7.74
C TYR A 175 6.64 -2.79 -8.85
N TYR A 176 6.41 -2.29 -10.05
CA TYR A 176 5.72 -3.01 -11.12
C TYR A 176 6.66 -3.51 -12.23
N ARG A 177 7.65 -4.32 -11.86
CA ARG A 177 8.66 -4.85 -12.80
C ARG A 177 8.08 -5.67 -13.95
N ARG A 178 6.93 -6.35 -13.72
CA ARG A 178 6.20 -7.06 -14.79
C ARG A 178 5.69 -6.13 -15.89
N HIS A 179 5.48 -4.87 -15.57
CA HIS A 179 5.05 -3.83 -16.52
C HIS A 179 6.20 -2.95 -17.03
N ALA A 180 7.45 -3.42 -16.92
CA ALA A 180 8.64 -2.63 -17.24
C ALA A 180 8.60 -2.03 -18.65
N LYS A 181 8.24 -2.83 -19.66
CA LYS A 181 8.16 -2.37 -21.06
C LYS A 181 7.15 -1.23 -21.23
N GLN A 182 5.97 -1.38 -20.66
CA GLN A 182 4.90 -0.38 -20.70
C GLN A 182 5.32 0.91 -19.98
N ILE A 183 5.84 0.77 -18.76
CA ILE A 183 6.28 1.92 -17.95
C ILE A 183 7.42 2.66 -18.64
N GLN A 184 8.43 1.97 -19.19
CA GLN A 184 9.53 2.61 -19.93
C GLN A 184 9.05 3.36 -21.18
N SER A 185 8.11 2.77 -21.94
CA SER A 185 7.50 3.43 -23.08
C SER A 185 6.73 4.69 -22.69
N LEU A 186 5.96 4.63 -21.62
CA LEU A 186 5.18 5.77 -21.10
C LEU A 186 6.07 6.84 -20.47
N ALA A 187 7.15 6.44 -19.80
CA ALA A 187 8.11 7.35 -19.18
C ALA A 187 8.74 8.31 -20.20
N GLY A 188 8.96 7.86 -21.44
CA GLY A 188 9.43 8.72 -22.53
C GLY A 188 8.45 9.82 -22.98
N GLN A 189 7.17 9.67 -22.64
CA GLN A 189 6.09 10.61 -22.98
C GLN A 189 5.62 11.44 -21.78
N LEU A 190 6.28 11.29 -20.63
CA LEU A 190 5.86 11.85 -19.36
C LEU A 190 6.14 13.36 -19.27
N HIS A 191 5.11 14.15 -18.99
CA HIS A 191 5.27 15.55 -18.64
C HIS A 191 5.51 15.66 -17.12
N LEU A 192 6.78 15.76 -16.70
CA LEU A 192 7.20 15.65 -15.30
C LEU A 192 6.46 16.60 -14.35
N ALA A 193 6.27 17.87 -14.75
CA ALA A 193 5.56 18.85 -13.89
C ALA A 193 4.09 18.49 -13.68
N ARG A 194 3.41 17.90 -14.68
CA ARG A 194 2.03 17.41 -14.52
C ARG A 194 1.99 16.17 -13.64
N ALA A 195 2.96 15.25 -13.80
CA ALA A 195 3.08 14.06 -12.97
C ALA A 195 3.34 14.41 -11.50
N GLN A 196 4.16 15.42 -11.22
CA GLN A 196 4.38 15.90 -9.84
C GLN A 196 3.13 16.54 -9.23
N ARG A 197 2.34 17.28 -10.01
CA ARG A 197 1.04 17.79 -9.53
C ARG A 197 0.08 16.67 -9.18
N LEU A 198 -0.05 15.67 -10.06
CA LEU A 198 -0.88 14.50 -9.78
C LEU A 198 -0.38 13.74 -8.53
N TRP A 199 0.94 13.57 -8.39
CA TRP A 199 1.53 12.98 -7.18
C TRP A 199 1.09 13.72 -5.92
N SER A 200 1.19 15.05 -5.91
CA SER A 200 0.76 15.88 -4.77
C SER A 200 -0.73 15.72 -4.49
N THR A 201 -1.56 15.63 -5.53
CA THR A 201 -3.00 15.38 -5.41
C THR A 201 -3.28 14.02 -4.77
N VAL A 202 -2.59 12.96 -5.21
CA VAL A 202 -2.73 11.60 -4.63
C VAL A 202 -2.31 11.58 -3.17
N VAL A 203 -1.20 12.24 -2.81
CA VAL A 203 -0.73 12.34 -1.42
C VAL A 203 -1.73 13.11 -0.54
N ALA A 204 -2.30 14.21 -1.05
CA ALA A 204 -3.31 14.97 -0.33
C ALA A 204 -4.61 14.15 -0.11
N ALA A 205 -5.03 13.39 -1.11
CA ALA A 205 -6.22 12.54 -1.04
C ALA A 205 -6.11 11.45 0.05
N ARG A 206 -4.91 11.00 0.37
CA ARG A 206 -4.66 10.04 1.45
C ARG A 206 -5.13 10.51 2.83
N LYS A 207 -5.12 11.82 3.08
CA LYS A 207 -5.59 12.38 4.35
C LYS A 207 -7.11 12.20 4.55
N HIS A 208 -7.81 11.97 3.44
CA HIS A 208 -9.27 11.88 3.40
C HIS A 208 -9.76 10.56 2.80
N GLU A 209 -8.93 9.50 2.81
CA GLU A 209 -9.27 8.21 2.19
C GLU A 209 -10.48 7.51 2.82
N ASN A 210 -10.81 7.87 4.07
CA ASN A 210 -11.97 7.36 4.79
C ASN A 210 -13.20 8.31 4.72
N HIS A 211 -13.14 9.36 3.89
CA HIS A 211 -14.25 10.30 3.75
C HIS A 211 -15.40 9.67 2.93
N PRO A 212 -16.67 9.95 3.26
CA PRO A 212 -17.85 9.32 2.62
C PRO A 212 -18.14 9.79 1.18
N LEU A 213 -17.14 10.25 0.44
CA LEU A 213 -17.25 10.58 -0.97
C LEU A 213 -17.26 9.30 -1.84
N SER A 214 -17.98 9.34 -2.94
CA SER A 214 -18.01 8.22 -3.89
C SER A 214 -16.63 7.91 -4.43
N THR A 215 -16.15 6.69 -4.17
CA THR A 215 -14.87 6.17 -4.70
C THR A 215 -14.80 6.30 -6.22
N ARG A 216 -15.92 6.07 -6.92
CA ARG A 216 -16.03 6.21 -8.38
C ARG A 216 -15.64 7.62 -8.82
N VAL A 217 -16.32 8.65 -8.29
CA VAL A 217 -16.08 10.06 -8.68
C VAL A 217 -14.65 10.50 -8.38
N GLN A 218 -14.11 10.08 -7.22
CA GLN A 218 -12.73 10.38 -6.87
C GLN A 218 -11.74 9.73 -7.85
N MET A 219 -11.98 8.47 -8.24
CA MET A 219 -11.13 7.77 -9.20
C MET A 219 -11.29 8.33 -10.61
N GLU A 220 -12.47 8.70 -11.04
CA GLU A 220 -12.69 9.40 -12.33
C GLU A 220 -11.80 10.66 -12.41
N SER A 221 -11.81 11.49 -11.36
CA SER A 221 -10.96 12.69 -11.31
C SER A 221 -9.47 12.36 -11.35
N MET A 222 -9.02 11.36 -10.57
CA MET A 222 -7.60 10.96 -10.54
C MET A 222 -7.11 10.40 -11.88
N LEU A 223 -7.92 9.53 -12.51
CA LEU A 223 -7.56 8.89 -13.77
C LEU A 223 -7.64 9.85 -14.96
N LEU A 224 -8.53 10.83 -14.92
CA LEU A 224 -8.56 11.92 -15.89
C LEU A 224 -7.30 12.78 -15.79
N GLN A 225 -6.85 13.12 -14.56
CA GLN A 225 -5.58 13.82 -14.36
C GLN A 225 -4.39 12.97 -14.82
N TYR A 226 -4.44 11.64 -14.59
CA TYR A 226 -3.42 10.73 -15.09
C TYR A 226 -3.31 10.76 -16.63
N GLN A 227 -4.43 10.75 -17.32
CA GLN A 227 -4.43 10.90 -18.79
C GLN A 227 -3.65 12.15 -19.26
N GLN A 228 -3.78 13.24 -18.49
CA GLN A 228 -3.20 14.55 -18.85
C GLN A 228 -1.68 14.64 -18.56
N ILE A 229 -1.08 13.67 -17.86
CA ILE A 229 0.38 13.70 -17.66
C ILE A 229 1.18 13.29 -18.90
N PHE A 230 0.51 12.80 -19.96
CA PHE A 230 1.11 12.42 -21.23
C PHE A 230 0.73 13.38 -22.35
N GLY A 231 1.69 13.70 -23.20
CA GLY A 231 1.48 14.54 -24.36
C GLY A 231 1.78 16.03 -24.12
N ASP A 232 1.85 16.77 -25.19
CA ASP A 232 2.23 18.18 -25.27
C ASP A 232 1.50 19.12 -24.33
#